data_ef41f7286207648040d8372e415140ab
#
_entry.id   ef41f7286207648040d8372e415140ab
#
_cell.length_a   1.000
_cell.length_b   1.000
_cell.length_c   1.000
_cell.angle_alpha   90.00
_cell.angle_beta   90.00
_cell.angle_gamma   90.00
#
_symmetry.space_group_name_H-M   'P 1'
#
loop_
_entity.id
_entity.type
_entity.pdbx_description
1 polymer ?
#
loop_
_entity_poly.entity_id
_entity_poly.type
_entity_poly.pdbx_seq_one_letter_code
_entity_poly.pdbx_strand_id
1 'polypeptide(L)'
;MKILLIGEYSRLHNSLKEGLVLLGHEVSIVGCGDKFKQFPVDYSIYAQLSNNNKIANFLFKGIRKIIGLDLGKIEKALRFYLILPKLKTYHHVQLINSNALETYPIFSRFLYKRLFQHIKSRNLLICGDETPIVDYQFSSNLKYSVLSPYFKDNSLKKSFQFPLK
;
A
#
# COMPACT_ATOMS: atom_id res chain seq x y z
N MET A 1 12.78 15.51 -13.11
CA MET A 1 12.91 15.07 -11.70
C MET A 1 12.79 13.54 -11.65
N LYS A 2 13.33 12.91 -10.58
CA LYS A 2 13.06 11.48 -10.29
C LYS A 2 11.91 11.37 -9.31
N ILE A 3 10.82 10.74 -9.70
CA ILE A 3 9.57 10.62 -8.93
C ILE A 3 9.30 9.16 -8.63
N LEU A 4 9.03 8.86 -7.37
CA LEU A 4 8.68 7.54 -6.87
C LEU A 4 7.20 7.48 -6.53
N LEU A 5 6.47 6.54 -7.12
CA LEU A 5 5.07 6.27 -6.83
C LEU A 5 4.98 4.95 -6.06
N ILE A 6 4.38 4.95 -4.86
CA ILE A 6 4.26 3.76 -4.02
C ILE A 6 2.81 3.31 -3.92
N GLY A 7 2.59 2.04 -4.25
CA GLY A 7 1.28 1.42 -4.41
C GLY A 7 0.75 1.55 -5.83
N GLU A 8 -0.15 0.64 -6.21
CA GLU A 8 -0.87 0.69 -7.47
C GLU A 8 -2.27 0.14 -7.25
N TYR A 9 -3.27 0.96 -7.50
CA TYR A 9 -4.67 0.55 -7.47
C TYR A 9 -5.38 1.07 -8.71
N SER A 10 -6.10 0.19 -9.39
CA SER A 10 -6.96 0.51 -10.53
C SER A 10 -6.29 1.34 -11.63
N ARG A 11 -5.01 1.10 -11.88
CA ARG A 11 -4.15 1.79 -12.87
C ARG A 11 -3.86 3.27 -12.55
N LEU A 12 -4.19 3.75 -11.36
CA LEU A 12 -4.07 5.16 -11.02
C LEU A 12 -2.63 5.68 -11.16
N HIS A 13 -1.67 5.00 -10.52
CA HIS A 13 -0.26 5.39 -10.59
C HIS A 13 0.35 5.11 -11.97
N ASN A 14 -0.11 4.10 -12.69
CA ASN A 14 0.33 3.88 -14.07
C ASN A 14 -0.09 5.04 -14.98
N SER A 15 -1.34 5.49 -14.90
CA SER A 15 -1.81 6.64 -15.68
C SER A 15 -1.08 7.94 -15.30
N LEU A 16 -0.82 8.14 -14.01
CA LEU A 16 -0.03 9.27 -13.55
C LEU A 16 1.42 9.20 -14.05
N LYS A 17 2.04 8.02 -14.03
CA LYS A 17 3.39 7.79 -14.57
C LYS A 17 3.45 8.15 -16.05
N GLU A 18 2.49 7.70 -16.85
CA GLU A 18 2.40 8.01 -18.28
C GLU A 18 2.41 9.54 -18.52
N GLY A 19 1.58 10.29 -17.81
CA GLY A 19 1.53 11.76 -17.92
C GLY A 19 2.83 12.44 -17.46
N LEU A 20 3.41 12.00 -16.34
CA LEU A 20 4.66 12.57 -15.82
C LEU A 20 5.87 12.28 -16.73
N VAL A 21 5.91 11.12 -17.37
CA VAL A 21 6.97 10.78 -18.34
C VAL A 21 6.86 11.65 -19.57
N LEU A 22 5.66 11.95 -20.07
CA LEU A 22 5.45 12.89 -21.18
C LEU A 22 5.92 14.31 -20.83
N LEU A 23 5.88 14.69 -19.55
CA LEU A 23 6.41 15.95 -19.04
C LEU A 23 7.95 15.92 -18.79
N GLY A 24 8.64 14.86 -19.18
CA GLY A 24 10.09 14.73 -19.07
C GLY A 24 10.60 14.33 -17.68
N HIS A 25 9.75 13.71 -16.85
CA HIS A 25 10.17 13.18 -15.56
C HIS A 25 10.58 11.71 -15.64
N GLU A 26 11.54 11.30 -14.83
CA GLU A 26 11.87 9.89 -14.59
C GLU A 26 10.97 9.38 -13.48
N VAL A 27 10.11 8.41 -13.77
CA VAL A 27 9.08 7.93 -12.83
C VAL A 27 9.15 6.43 -12.68
N SER A 28 9.17 5.97 -11.43
CA SER A 28 9.08 4.54 -11.11
C SER A 28 7.97 4.24 -10.13
N ILE A 29 7.34 3.08 -10.32
CA ILE A 29 6.29 2.56 -9.44
C ILE A 29 6.85 1.39 -8.61
N VAL A 30 6.62 1.44 -7.30
CA VAL A 30 6.83 0.32 -6.37
C VAL A 30 5.47 -0.17 -5.90
N GLY A 31 5.19 -1.46 -6.06
CA GLY A 31 3.90 -1.99 -5.62
C GLY A 31 3.68 -3.47 -5.85
N CYS A 32 2.47 -3.93 -5.57
CA CYS A 32 2.05 -5.32 -5.79
C CYS A 32 1.28 -5.52 -7.11
N GLY A 33 1.03 -4.45 -7.89
CA GLY A 33 0.31 -4.51 -9.16
C GLY A 33 -1.21 -4.71 -9.04
N ASP A 34 -1.82 -4.33 -7.92
CA ASP A 34 -3.27 -4.46 -7.65
C ASP A 34 -3.78 -5.90 -7.75
N LYS A 35 -3.09 -6.81 -7.04
CA LYS A 35 -3.50 -8.23 -6.88
C LYS A 35 -3.65 -8.96 -8.23
N PHE A 36 -4.87 -9.42 -8.55
CA PHE A 36 -5.17 -10.21 -9.76
C PHE A 36 -5.08 -9.38 -11.05
N LYS A 37 -5.19 -8.06 -10.97
CA LYS A 37 -5.12 -7.17 -12.14
C LYS A 37 -3.70 -7.03 -12.71
N GLN A 38 -2.69 -7.28 -11.88
CA GLN A 38 -1.27 -7.34 -12.26
C GLN A 38 -0.80 -6.13 -13.11
N PHE A 39 -1.21 -4.92 -12.72
CA PHE A 39 -0.69 -3.72 -13.37
C PHE A 39 0.83 -3.65 -13.30
N PRO A 40 1.51 -3.16 -14.33
CA PRO A 40 2.96 -3.11 -14.37
C PRO A 40 3.52 -2.21 -13.27
N VAL A 41 4.60 -2.67 -12.64
CA VAL A 41 5.37 -1.92 -11.65
C VAL A 41 6.85 -2.10 -11.92
N ASP A 42 7.66 -1.06 -11.68
CA ASP A 42 9.11 -1.12 -11.92
C ASP A 42 9.83 -1.92 -10.84
N TYR A 43 9.33 -1.85 -9.60
CA TYR A 43 9.84 -2.61 -8.46
C TYR A 43 8.69 -3.37 -7.80
N SER A 44 8.62 -4.66 -8.06
CA SER A 44 7.58 -5.51 -7.47
C SER A 44 7.95 -5.92 -6.04
N ILE A 45 7.02 -5.63 -5.12
CA ILE A 45 7.06 -6.14 -3.74
C ILE A 45 6.02 -7.25 -3.52
N TYR A 46 5.49 -7.81 -4.60
CA TYR A 46 4.52 -8.90 -4.53
C TYR A 46 5.08 -10.11 -3.78
N ALA A 47 4.29 -10.67 -2.86
CA ALA A 47 4.67 -11.81 -2.04
C ALA A 47 4.65 -13.11 -2.86
N GLN A 48 5.71 -13.39 -3.60
CA GLN A 48 5.83 -14.53 -4.52
C GLN A 48 5.85 -15.87 -3.79
N LEU A 49 6.59 -15.97 -2.67
CA LEU A 49 6.67 -17.21 -1.90
C LEU A 49 5.30 -17.61 -1.35
N SER A 50 4.54 -16.62 -0.86
CA SER A 50 3.21 -16.84 -0.31
C SER A 50 2.16 -17.23 -1.34
N ASN A 51 2.33 -16.81 -2.60
CA ASN A 51 1.27 -16.97 -3.62
C ASN A 51 1.60 -17.99 -4.70
N ASN A 52 2.87 -18.14 -5.08
CA ASN A 52 3.26 -19.00 -6.22
C ASN A 52 3.62 -20.43 -5.81
N ASN A 53 3.98 -20.65 -4.52
CA ASN A 53 4.32 -21.98 -4.03
C ASN A 53 3.13 -22.58 -3.26
N LYS A 54 2.52 -23.64 -3.79
CA LYS A 54 1.33 -24.29 -3.17
C LYS A 54 1.61 -24.78 -1.76
N ILE A 55 2.79 -25.36 -1.50
CA ILE A 55 3.18 -25.88 -0.19
C ILE A 55 3.38 -24.73 0.80
N ALA A 56 4.13 -23.69 0.40
CA ALA A 56 4.34 -22.50 1.22
C ALA A 56 3.01 -21.79 1.53
N ASN A 57 2.13 -21.67 0.54
CA ASN A 57 0.80 -21.08 0.71
C ASN A 57 -0.04 -21.87 1.74
N PHE A 58 -0.02 -23.21 1.67
CA PHE A 58 -0.72 -24.05 2.64
C PHE A 58 -0.18 -23.85 4.07
N LEU A 59 1.14 -23.87 4.24
CA LEU A 59 1.80 -23.63 5.54
C LEU A 59 1.49 -22.22 6.07
N PHE A 60 1.57 -21.20 5.22
CA PHE A 60 1.32 -19.82 5.61
C PHE A 60 -0.15 -19.57 6.00
N LYS A 61 -1.10 -20.23 5.32
CA LYS A 61 -2.50 -20.22 5.73
C LYS A 61 -2.70 -20.88 7.09
N GLY A 62 -2.01 -21.99 7.36
CA GLY A 62 -2.01 -22.66 8.67
C GLY A 62 -1.49 -21.74 9.77
N ILE A 63 -0.32 -21.13 9.58
CA ILE A 63 0.28 -20.18 10.52
C ILE A 63 -0.65 -18.98 10.77
N ARG A 64 -1.23 -18.42 9.70
CA ARG A 64 -2.19 -17.32 9.83
C ARG A 64 -3.42 -17.72 10.65
N LYS A 65 -3.92 -18.95 10.48
CA LYS A 65 -5.08 -19.44 11.23
C LYS A 65 -4.79 -19.67 12.72
N ILE A 66 -3.58 -20.13 13.04
CA ILE A 66 -3.20 -20.47 14.43
C ILE A 66 -2.70 -19.25 15.20
N ILE A 67 -1.82 -18.44 14.58
CA ILE A 67 -1.09 -17.35 15.25
C ILE A 67 -1.61 -15.97 14.83
N GLY A 68 -2.47 -15.89 13.80
CA GLY A 68 -2.94 -14.62 13.24
C GLY A 68 -1.89 -13.87 12.40
N LEU A 69 -0.71 -14.46 12.17
CA LEU A 69 0.42 -13.83 11.48
C LEU A 69 0.36 -14.07 9.98
N ASP A 70 0.27 -12.99 9.18
CA ASP A 70 0.31 -13.04 7.72
C ASP A 70 1.77 -12.89 7.22
N LEU A 71 2.38 -14.01 6.88
CA LEU A 71 3.76 -14.05 6.39
C LEU A 71 3.92 -13.33 5.03
N GLY A 72 2.87 -13.24 4.22
CA GLY A 72 2.89 -12.46 2.98
C GLY A 72 3.11 -10.97 3.22
N LYS A 73 2.57 -10.43 4.32
CA LYS A 73 2.84 -9.04 4.73
C LYS A 73 4.30 -8.83 5.15
N ILE A 74 4.90 -9.83 5.79
CA ILE A 74 6.33 -9.79 6.17
C ILE A 74 7.19 -9.88 4.92
N GLU A 75 6.87 -10.78 3.99
CA GLU A 75 7.60 -10.91 2.72
C GLU A 75 7.59 -9.59 1.94
N LYS A 76 6.45 -8.90 1.85
CA LYS A 76 6.35 -7.58 1.20
C LYS A 76 7.26 -6.54 1.87
N ALA A 77 7.26 -6.50 3.20
CA ALA A 77 8.11 -5.59 3.96
C ALA A 77 9.61 -5.86 3.70
N LEU A 78 10.02 -7.13 3.69
CA LEU A 78 11.38 -7.54 3.41
C LEU A 78 11.80 -7.16 1.97
N ARG A 79 10.94 -7.44 0.98
CA ARG A 79 11.20 -7.07 -0.42
C ARG A 79 11.36 -5.56 -0.58
N PHE A 80 10.51 -4.76 0.06
CA PHE A 80 10.66 -3.31 0.06
C PHE A 80 11.97 -2.88 0.73
N TYR A 81 12.32 -3.49 1.86
CA TYR A 81 13.59 -3.19 2.56
C TYR A 81 14.81 -3.43 1.66
N LEU A 82 14.81 -4.53 0.89
CA LEU A 82 15.92 -4.88 -0.03
C LEU A 82 16.09 -3.87 -1.19
N ILE A 83 15.01 -3.22 -1.61
CA ILE A 83 15.10 -2.21 -2.69
C ILE A 83 15.33 -0.79 -2.16
N LEU A 84 15.18 -0.53 -0.86
CA LEU A 84 15.36 0.79 -0.25
C LEU A 84 16.63 1.53 -0.70
N PRO A 85 17.82 0.88 -0.79
CA PRO A 85 19.03 1.58 -1.24
C PRO A 85 18.88 2.21 -2.62
N LYS A 86 18.14 1.56 -3.54
CA LYS A 86 17.88 2.04 -4.90
C LYS A 86 16.92 3.24 -4.92
N LEU A 87 16.06 3.36 -3.90
CA LEU A 87 15.03 4.38 -3.83
C LEU A 87 15.52 5.71 -3.24
N LYS A 88 16.73 5.76 -2.69
CA LYS A 88 17.28 6.98 -2.06
C LYS A 88 17.59 8.11 -3.05
N THR A 89 17.67 7.82 -4.33
CA THR A 89 18.01 8.76 -5.39
C THR A 89 16.82 9.56 -5.92
N TYR A 90 15.60 9.24 -5.46
CA TYR A 90 14.39 9.94 -5.88
C TYR A 90 14.25 11.29 -5.16
N HIS A 91 13.69 12.28 -5.87
CA HIS A 91 13.50 13.63 -5.36
C HIS A 91 12.13 13.82 -4.70
N HIS A 92 11.14 13.09 -5.20
CA HIS A 92 9.76 13.15 -4.76
C HIS A 92 9.18 11.74 -4.59
N VAL A 93 8.33 11.55 -3.58
CA VAL A 93 7.56 10.33 -3.40
C VAL A 93 6.08 10.61 -3.20
N GLN A 94 5.23 9.87 -3.89
CA GLN A 94 3.79 9.86 -3.66
C GLN A 94 3.34 8.48 -3.22
N LEU A 95 2.63 8.44 -2.10
CA LEU A 95 1.92 7.23 -1.64
C LEU A 95 0.50 7.25 -2.18
N ILE A 96 0.01 6.12 -2.70
CA ILE A 96 -1.36 6.01 -3.19
C ILE A 96 -2.39 6.08 -2.05
N ASN A 97 -2.01 5.56 -0.88
CA ASN A 97 -2.75 5.67 0.37
C ASN A 97 -1.80 5.37 1.56
N SER A 98 -2.31 5.45 2.79
CA SER A 98 -1.51 5.17 3.99
C SER A 98 -1.00 3.73 4.08
N ASN A 99 -1.69 2.77 3.44
CA ASN A 99 -1.32 1.35 3.40
C ASN A 99 -0.68 0.91 2.06
N ALA A 100 -0.04 1.82 1.34
CA ALA A 100 0.49 1.57 0.00
C ALA A 100 1.48 0.39 -0.09
N LEU A 101 2.14 -0.01 0.99
CA LEU A 101 3.01 -1.18 1.06
C LEU A 101 2.26 -2.48 1.36
N GLU A 102 1.00 -2.41 1.78
CA GLU A 102 0.18 -3.56 2.16
C GLU A 102 0.86 -4.51 3.16
N THR A 103 1.57 -3.97 4.13
CA THR A 103 2.29 -4.71 5.17
C THR A 103 1.75 -4.37 6.57
N TYR A 104 2.37 -4.88 7.62
CA TYR A 104 1.99 -4.50 8.98
C TYR A 104 2.36 -3.04 9.28
N PRO A 105 1.53 -2.29 10.03
CA PRO A 105 1.77 -0.88 10.32
C PRO A 105 3.15 -0.58 10.91
N ILE A 106 3.65 -1.45 11.77
CA ILE A 106 4.97 -1.30 12.38
C ILE A 106 6.10 -1.35 11.32
N PHE A 107 5.98 -2.25 10.34
CA PHE A 107 6.94 -2.34 9.25
C PHE A 107 6.80 -1.17 8.28
N SER A 108 5.56 -0.79 7.89
CA SER A 108 5.32 0.39 7.05
C SER A 108 5.93 1.64 7.66
N ARG A 109 5.71 1.88 8.97
CA ARG A 109 6.27 3.03 9.69
C ARG A 109 7.79 3.03 9.67
N PHE A 110 8.42 1.89 9.94
CA PHE A 110 9.88 1.75 9.90
C PHE A 110 10.43 2.03 8.49
N LEU A 111 9.84 1.42 7.47
CA LEU A 111 10.27 1.52 6.08
C LEU A 111 10.09 2.95 5.53
N TYR A 112 8.94 3.58 5.80
CA TYR A 112 8.71 4.97 5.42
C TYR A 112 9.65 5.93 6.15
N LYS A 113 9.91 5.73 7.44
CA LYS A 113 10.89 6.54 8.18
C LYS A 113 12.27 6.48 7.52
N ARG A 114 12.72 5.29 7.10
CA ARG A 114 14.00 5.11 6.40
C ARG A 114 14.00 5.76 5.02
N LEU A 115 12.93 5.61 4.25
CA LEU A 115 12.81 6.23 2.92
C LEU A 115 12.80 7.76 3.02
N PHE A 116 12.00 8.30 3.94
CA PHE A 116 11.77 9.73 4.10
C PHE A 116 12.96 10.51 4.68
N GLN A 117 13.96 9.82 5.22
CA GLN A 117 15.24 10.46 5.58
C GLN A 117 15.98 11.01 4.36
N HIS A 118 15.73 10.45 3.18
CA HIS A 118 16.42 10.79 1.94
C HIS A 118 15.55 11.62 0.98
N ILE A 119 14.23 11.52 1.07
CA ILE A 119 13.28 12.19 0.17
C ILE A 119 12.48 13.23 0.95
N LYS A 120 12.73 14.52 0.66
CA LYS A 120 12.08 15.63 1.38
C LYS A 120 10.67 15.96 0.85
N SER A 121 10.48 15.86 -0.47
CA SER A 121 9.19 16.15 -1.10
C SER A 121 8.29 14.90 -1.11
N ARG A 122 7.12 15.01 -0.47
CA ARG A 122 6.23 13.86 -0.21
C ARG A 122 4.78 14.24 -0.36
N ASN A 123 4.00 13.38 -1.01
CA ASN A 123 2.54 13.47 -1.08
C ASN A 123 1.88 12.17 -0.64
N LEU A 124 0.74 12.29 -0.01
CA LEU A 124 -0.19 11.21 0.25
C LEU A 124 -1.45 11.45 -0.59
N LEU A 125 -1.74 10.52 -1.48
CA LEU A 125 -3.00 10.47 -2.17
C LEU A 125 -3.99 9.70 -1.30
N ILE A 126 -5.15 10.28 -1.03
CA ILE A 126 -6.18 9.65 -0.20
C ILE A 126 -7.05 8.79 -1.12
N CYS A 127 -6.61 7.56 -1.39
CA CYS A 127 -7.31 6.63 -2.26
C CYS A 127 -7.84 5.44 -1.47
N GLY A 128 -9.16 5.24 -1.48
CA GLY A 128 -9.82 4.13 -0.78
C GLY A 128 -10.29 4.49 0.63
N ASP A 129 -10.32 3.49 1.52
CA ASP A 129 -10.90 3.60 2.87
C ASP A 129 -9.88 4.19 3.87
N GLU A 130 -9.54 5.45 3.69
CA GLU A 130 -8.68 6.18 4.63
C GLU A 130 -9.44 6.61 5.88
N THR A 131 -8.75 6.62 7.02
CA THR A 131 -9.35 6.92 8.34
C THR A 131 -10.25 8.16 8.34
N PRO A 132 -9.86 9.34 7.79
CA PRO A 132 -10.73 10.51 7.78
C PRO A 132 -12.01 10.30 6.97
N ILE A 133 -11.94 9.57 5.86
CA ILE A 133 -13.10 9.27 5.00
C ILE A 133 -14.05 8.32 5.73
N VAL A 134 -13.50 7.26 6.31
CA VAL A 134 -14.28 6.28 7.08
C VAL A 134 -14.95 6.95 8.27
N ASP A 135 -14.22 7.73 9.06
CA ASP A 135 -14.77 8.46 10.22
C ASP A 135 -15.88 9.41 9.81
N TYR A 136 -15.71 10.17 8.74
CA TYR A 136 -16.74 11.05 8.21
C TYR A 136 -18.01 10.28 7.80
N GLN A 137 -17.85 9.17 7.07
CA GLN A 137 -19.00 8.36 6.63
C GLN A 137 -19.76 7.74 7.80
N PHE A 138 -19.06 7.27 8.84
CA PHE A 138 -19.70 6.72 10.04
C PHE A 138 -20.36 7.79 10.94
N SER A 139 -19.84 9.02 10.94
CA SER A 139 -20.39 10.12 11.79
C SER A 139 -21.53 10.88 11.12
N SER A 140 -21.58 10.94 9.80
CA SER A 140 -22.51 11.81 9.06
C SER A 140 -23.80 11.15 8.62
N ASN A 141 -24.03 9.86 8.91
CA ASN A 141 -25.24 9.10 8.51
C ASN A 141 -25.62 9.28 7.03
N LEU A 142 -24.66 9.28 6.14
CA LEU A 142 -24.85 9.48 4.72
C LEU A 142 -25.80 8.44 4.14
N LYS A 143 -26.89 8.89 3.53
CA LYS A 143 -27.92 8.02 2.91
C LYS A 143 -27.35 7.09 1.84
N TYR A 144 -26.35 7.55 1.08
CA TYR A 144 -25.75 6.84 -0.04
C TYR A 144 -24.25 6.57 0.18
N SER A 145 -23.88 6.05 1.34
CA SER A 145 -22.52 5.61 1.59
C SER A 145 -22.33 4.14 1.21
N VAL A 146 -21.20 3.82 0.59
CA VAL A 146 -20.79 2.41 0.36
C VAL A 146 -20.55 1.66 1.66
N LEU A 147 -20.32 2.37 2.78
CA LEU A 147 -20.16 1.80 4.11
C LEU A 147 -21.48 1.67 4.88
N SER A 148 -22.62 2.08 4.31
CA SER A 148 -23.92 2.03 4.98
C SER A 148 -24.31 0.64 5.53
N PRO A 149 -23.99 -0.50 4.89
CA PRO A 149 -24.24 -1.83 5.45
C PRO A 149 -23.51 -2.08 6.77
N TYR A 150 -22.42 -1.36 7.02
CA TYR A 150 -21.53 -1.54 8.18
C TYR A 150 -21.74 -0.52 9.29
N PHE A 151 -22.62 0.46 9.13
CA PHE A 151 -22.83 1.53 10.14
C PHE A 151 -23.31 1.01 11.50
N LYS A 152 -23.97 -0.14 11.54
CA LYS A 152 -24.45 -0.78 12.77
C LYS A 152 -23.39 -1.61 13.48
N ASP A 153 -22.26 -1.89 12.83
CA ASP A 153 -21.20 -2.75 13.33
C ASP A 153 -19.92 -1.95 13.62
N ASN A 154 -19.76 -1.51 14.87
CA ASN A 154 -18.59 -0.78 15.32
C ASN A 154 -17.29 -1.61 15.27
N SER A 155 -17.36 -2.95 15.21
CA SER A 155 -16.17 -3.78 15.07
C SER A 155 -15.55 -3.64 13.69
N LEU A 156 -16.38 -3.49 12.66
CA LEU A 156 -15.97 -3.27 11.28
C LEU A 156 -15.37 -1.87 11.08
N LYS A 157 -15.88 -0.85 11.77
CA LYS A 157 -15.27 0.50 11.74
C LYS A 157 -13.77 0.45 12.06
N LYS A 158 -13.37 -0.31 13.08
CA LYS A 158 -11.96 -0.48 13.47
C LYS A 158 -11.11 -1.16 12.40
N SER A 159 -11.71 -2.04 11.58
CA SER A 159 -10.98 -2.73 10.51
C SER A 159 -10.63 -1.83 9.32
N PHE A 160 -11.40 -0.74 9.10
CA PHE A 160 -11.15 0.24 8.07
C PHE A 160 -10.20 1.35 8.50
N GLN A 161 -10.06 1.57 9.82
CA GLN A 161 -9.18 2.61 10.35
C GLN A 161 -7.72 2.13 10.34
N PHE A 162 -6.89 2.79 9.54
CA PHE A 162 -5.45 2.55 9.57
C PHE A 162 -4.84 3.40 10.69
N PRO A 163 -4.09 2.82 11.65
CA PRO A 163 -3.52 3.60 12.73
C PRO A 163 -2.38 4.48 12.21
N LEU A 164 -2.69 5.72 11.88
CA LEU A 164 -1.74 6.79 11.57
C LEU A 164 -1.23 7.49 12.86
N LYS A 165 -1.01 6.74 13.93
CA LYS A 165 -0.40 7.31 15.15
C LYS A 165 1.10 7.13 15.17
#